data_72f7b90b913f3b423249c90673b390ce
#
_entry.id   72f7b90b913f3b423249c90673b390ce
#
_cell.length_a   1.000
_cell.length_b   1.000
_cell.length_c   1.000
_cell.angle_alpha   90.00
_cell.angle_beta   90.00
_cell.angle_gamma   90.00
#
_symmetry.space_group_name_H-M   'P 1'
#
loop_
_entity.id
_entity.type
_entity.pdbx_description
1 polymer ?
#
loop_
_entity_poly.entity_id
_entity_poly.type
_entity_poly.pdbx_seq_one_letter_code
_entity_poly.pdbx_strand_id
1 'polypeptide(L)'
;MAFDIDMIKQVYSHLSDRVAEARKLTGRPLTATEKNLYSHLWESSEKRAFVRGSDYVDFAPDRIACQDATAQMALLQFMQSGKTKVAVPTTVHCDHLIQAKDGATQDLKSANNTSAEVFNFLESVSNKYGIGFWKPGAGIIHQVVLEN
;
A
#
# COMPACT_ATOMS: atom_id res chain seq x y z
N MET A 1 -9.23 7.14 6.70
CA MET A 1 -9.26 8.10 5.58
C MET A 1 -8.36 7.57 4.47
N ALA A 2 -8.78 7.62 3.21
CA ALA A 2 -7.94 7.20 2.08
C ALA A 2 -6.81 8.22 1.79
N PHE A 3 -6.90 9.42 2.34
CA PHE A 3 -5.93 10.51 2.21
C PHE A 3 -5.59 11.12 3.57
N ASP A 4 -4.31 11.38 3.81
CA ASP A 4 -3.80 12.11 4.98
C ASP A 4 -2.71 13.09 4.51
N ILE A 5 -3.12 14.34 4.25
CA ILE A 5 -2.22 15.40 3.75
C ILE A 5 -1.16 15.77 4.80
N ASP A 6 -1.48 15.72 6.07
CA ASP A 6 -0.54 16.10 7.12
C ASP A 6 0.55 15.04 7.27
N MET A 7 0.21 13.75 7.16
CA MET A 7 1.20 12.66 7.05
C MET A 7 2.11 12.85 5.85
N ILE A 8 1.57 13.16 4.67
CA ILE A 8 2.36 13.42 3.46
C ILE A 8 3.35 14.57 3.68
N LYS A 9 2.90 15.68 4.26
CA LYS A 9 3.76 16.82 4.59
C LYS A 9 4.88 16.41 5.56
N GLN A 10 4.59 15.59 6.56
CA GLN A 10 5.59 15.07 7.50
C GLN A 10 6.65 14.21 6.80
N VAL A 11 6.24 13.29 5.91
CA VAL A 11 7.17 12.48 5.13
C VAL A 11 8.14 13.36 4.35
N TYR A 12 7.62 14.35 3.62
CA TYR A 12 8.46 15.27 2.83
C TYR A 12 9.33 16.19 3.69
N SER A 13 8.86 16.66 4.84
CA SER A 13 9.65 17.52 5.72
C SER A 13 10.89 16.82 6.29
N HIS A 14 10.83 15.52 6.53
CA HIS A 14 11.94 14.74 7.07
C HIS A 14 12.83 14.08 6.00
N LEU A 15 12.37 14.07 4.73
CA LEU A 15 13.05 13.36 3.64
C LEU A 15 14.51 13.82 3.46
N SER A 16 14.76 15.14 3.45
CA SER A 16 16.09 15.71 3.25
C SER A 16 17.08 15.26 4.33
N ASP A 17 16.67 15.32 5.59
CA ASP A 17 17.52 15.00 6.74
C ASP A 17 17.81 13.50 6.80
N ARG A 18 16.81 12.66 6.58
CA ARG A 18 16.97 11.19 6.50
C ARG A 18 17.91 10.78 5.38
N VAL A 19 17.81 11.41 4.21
CA VAL A 19 18.73 11.17 3.07
C VAL A 19 20.16 11.66 3.39
N ALA A 20 20.31 12.80 4.06
CA ALA A 20 21.63 13.30 4.47
C ALA A 20 22.29 12.37 5.49
N GLU A 21 21.52 11.86 6.47
CA GLU A 21 21.98 10.85 7.42
C GLU A 21 22.41 9.56 6.72
N ALA A 22 21.60 9.04 5.82
CA ALA A 22 21.92 7.84 5.06
C ALA A 22 23.19 7.96 4.22
N ARG A 23 23.44 9.14 3.63
CA ARG A 23 24.70 9.41 2.92
C ARG A 23 25.91 9.36 3.84
N LYS A 24 25.80 9.87 5.07
CA LYS A 24 26.87 9.78 6.07
C LYS A 24 27.15 8.33 6.47
N LEU A 25 26.09 7.54 6.70
CA LEU A 25 26.20 6.14 7.08
C LEU A 25 26.83 5.27 5.98
N THR A 26 26.45 5.50 4.72
CA THR A 26 26.96 4.72 3.58
C THR A 26 28.30 5.20 3.04
N GLY A 27 28.68 6.43 3.33
CA GLY A 27 29.93 7.06 2.83
C GLY A 27 29.94 7.29 1.32
N ARG A 28 28.80 7.23 0.63
CA ARG A 28 28.69 7.34 -0.83
C ARG A 28 27.39 8.03 -1.28
N PRO A 29 27.33 8.48 -2.55
CA PRO A 29 26.06 8.88 -3.16
C PRO A 29 25.02 7.76 -3.16
N LEU A 30 23.75 8.11 -2.98
CA LEU A 30 22.62 7.18 -3.00
C LEU A 30 21.85 7.28 -4.31
N THR A 31 21.37 6.16 -4.81
CA THR A 31 20.39 6.09 -5.89
C THR A 31 19.03 6.64 -5.42
N ALA A 32 18.11 6.93 -6.36
CA ALA A 32 16.75 7.35 -5.99
C ALA A 32 16.03 6.31 -5.12
N THR A 33 16.16 5.02 -5.47
CA THR A 33 15.59 3.91 -4.70
C THR A 33 16.15 3.85 -3.28
N GLU A 34 17.47 3.96 -3.11
CA GLU A 34 18.09 3.97 -1.79
C GLU A 34 17.62 5.17 -0.94
N LYS A 35 17.46 6.35 -1.54
CA LYS A 35 16.91 7.52 -0.82
C LYS A 35 15.52 7.23 -0.28
N ASN A 36 14.65 6.63 -1.10
CA ASN A 36 13.31 6.27 -0.68
C ASN A 36 13.34 5.20 0.43
N LEU A 37 14.11 4.14 0.28
CA LEU A 37 14.22 3.08 1.29
C LEU A 37 14.75 3.62 2.62
N TYR A 38 15.85 4.36 2.62
CA TYR A 38 16.41 4.94 3.84
C TYR A 38 15.49 5.98 4.49
N SER A 39 14.69 6.70 3.70
CA SER A 39 13.71 7.67 4.25
C SER A 39 12.52 7.00 4.93
N HIS A 40 12.25 5.74 4.65
CA HIS A 40 11.15 4.95 5.21
C HIS A 40 11.61 3.87 6.20
N LEU A 41 12.82 3.98 6.73
CA LEU A 41 13.26 3.06 7.79
C LEU A 41 12.35 3.20 9.02
N TRP A 42 12.04 2.07 9.64
CA TRP A 42 11.33 2.05 10.91
C TRP A 42 12.15 2.79 11.97
N GLU A 43 11.52 3.62 12.80
CA GLU A 43 12.21 4.52 13.74
C GLU A 43 13.13 3.81 14.74
N SER A 44 12.76 2.62 15.18
CA SER A 44 13.56 1.81 16.10
C SER A 44 14.60 0.94 15.40
N SER A 45 14.69 0.97 14.07
CA SER A 45 15.71 0.21 13.34
C SER A 45 17.08 0.79 13.58
N GLU A 46 18.08 -0.10 13.66
CA GLU A 46 19.49 0.32 13.74
C GLU A 46 19.88 1.15 12.51
N LYS A 47 20.42 2.33 12.76
CA LYS A 47 20.87 3.23 11.70
C LYS A 47 22.30 2.88 11.27
N ARG A 48 22.42 2.11 10.22
CA ARG A 48 23.70 1.65 9.65
C ARG A 48 23.63 1.53 8.13
N ALA A 49 24.76 1.27 7.50
CA ALA A 49 24.79 0.83 6.11
C ALA A 49 24.31 -0.62 6.02
N PHE A 50 23.27 -0.86 5.25
CA PHE A 50 22.73 -2.21 5.02
C PHE A 50 23.40 -2.89 3.83
N VAL A 51 23.66 -4.19 3.96
CA VAL A 51 24.29 -5.01 2.92
C VAL A 51 23.22 -5.67 2.07
N ARG A 52 23.19 -5.33 0.79
CA ARG A 52 22.23 -5.87 -0.17
C ARG A 52 22.32 -7.39 -0.26
N GLY A 53 21.17 -8.05 -0.19
CA GLY A 53 21.07 -9.52 -0.29
C GLY A 53 21.44 -10.28 1.00
N SER A 54 21.80 -9.57 2.07
CA SER A 54 22.22 -10.15 3.35
C SER A 54 21.39 -9.66 4.52
N ASP A 55 21.10 -8.35 4.56
CA ASP A 55 20.41 -7.75 5.70
C ASP A 55 18.89 -7.76 5.53
N TYR A 56 18.19 -7.96 6.65
CA TYR A 56 16.76 -7.71 6.79
C TYR A 56 16.55 -6.32 7.37
N VAL A 57 15.53 -5.62 6.87
CA VAL A 57 15.25 -4.22 7.22
C VAL A 57 13.76 -4.01 7.42
N ASP A 58 13.40 -3.35 8.51
CA ASP A 58 12.01 -2.95 8.76
C ASP A 58 11.74 -1.55 8.21
N PHE A 59 10.63 -1.41 7.50
CA PHE A 59 10.18 -0.16 6.91
C PHE A 59 8.87 0.32 7.51
N ALA A 60 8.69 1.63 7.59
CA ALA A 60 7.43 2.30 7.91
C ALA A 60 6.81 2.83 6.61
N PRO A 61 5.84 2.14 6.02
CA PRO A 61 5.16 2.65 4.84
C PRO A 61 4.31 3.88 5.19
N ASP A 62 4.17 4.80 4.26
CA ASP A 62 3.31 5.98 4.37
C ASP A 62 1.95 5.77 3.69
N ARG A 63 1.81 4.74 2.87
CA ARG A 63 0.57 4.32 2.20
C ARG A 63 0.59 2.84 1.88
N ILE A 64 -0.58 2.21 1.94
CA ILE A 64 -0.79 0.82 1.49
C ILE A 64 -1.88 0.80 0.42
N ALA A 65 -1.60 0.16 -0.71
CA ALA A 65 -2.58 -0.12 -1.75
C ALA A 65 -2.59 -1.63 -2.02
N CYS A 66 -3.76 -2.25 -1.90
CA CYS A 66 -3.94 -3.69 -2.04
C CYS A 66 -4.81 -4.02 -3.25
N GLN A 67 -4.45 -5.09 -3.96
CA GLN A 67 -5.31 -5.70 -4.98
C GLN A 67 -6.38 -6.57 -4.31
N ASP A 68 -7.48 -6.82 -5.00
CA ASP A 68 -8.57 -7.68 -4.52
C ASP A 68 -8.10 -9.10 -4.14
N ALA A 69 -7.29 -9.73 -4.96
CA ALA A 69 -6.83 -11.09 -4.71
C ALA A 69 -5.93 -11.21 -3.46
N THR A 70 -5.04 -10.24 -3.23
CA THR A 70 -4.09 -10.25 -2.11
C THR A 70 -4.66 -9.59 -0.85
N ALA A 71 -5.59 -8.65 -1.00
CA ALA A 71 -6.22 -7.95 0.12
C ALA A 71 -6.99 -8.90 1.05
N GLN A 72 -7.57 -9.97 0.53
CA GLN A 72 -8.30 -10.96 1.35
C GLN A 72 -7.42 -11.47 2.50
N MET A 73 -6.24 -11.96 2.18
CA MET A 73 -5.29 -12.47 3.18
C MET A 73 -4.80 -11.36 4.12
N ALA A 74 -4.41 -10.21 3.57
CA ALA A 74 -3.90 -9.08 4.34
C ALA A 74 -4.96 -8.56 5.34
N LEU A 75 -6.21 -8.42 4.91
CA LEU A 75 -7.30 -7.96 5.77
C LEU A 75 -7.69 -8.99 6.82
N LEU A 76 -7.68 -10.29 6.50
CA LEU A 76 -7.90 -11.34 7.51
C LEU A 76 -6.82 -11.30 8.60
N GLN A 77 -5.55 -11.18 8.24
CA GLN A 77 -4.45 -11.03 9.19
C GLN A 77 -4.59 -9.74 10.02
N PHE A 78 -4.96 -8.63 9.38
CA PHE A 78 -5.23 -7.39 10.08
C PHE A 78 -6.37 -7.53 11.10
N MET A 79 -7.48 -8.17 10.74
CA MET A 79 -8.60 -8.43 11.65
C MET A 79 -8.16 -9.27 12.86
N GLN A 80 -7.34 -10.29 12.65
CA GLN A 80 -6.79 -11.13 13.72
C GLN A 80 -5.85 -10.39 14.66
N SER A 81 -5.24 -9.30 14.21
CA SER A 81 -4.38 -8.46 15.06
C SER A 81 -5.12 -7.70 16.16
N GLY A 82 -6.45 -7.65 16.11
CA GLY A 82 -7.31 -6.94 17.07
C GLY A 82 -7.26 -5.41 16.96
N LYS A 83 -6.62 -4.86 15.93
CA LYS A 83 -6.59 -3.41 15.70
C LYS A 83 -7.95 -2.89 15.25
N THR A 84 -8.31 -1.69 15.68
CA THR A 84 -9.62 -1.08 15.37
C THR A 84 -9.62 -0.22 14.10
N LYS A 85 -8.43 0.19 13.63
CA LYS A 85 -8.24 0.94 12.39
C LYS A 85 -6.83 0.77 11.87
N VAL A 86 -6.63 1.03 10.59
CA VAL A 86 -5.31 1.01 9.94
C VAL A 86 -4.42 2.15 10.43
N ALA A 87 -3.11 1.91 10.47
CA ALA A 87 -2.12 2.89 10.95
C ALA A 87 -1.79 3.96 9.89
N VAL A 88 -1.90 3.63 8.62
CA VAL A 88 -1.61 4.51 7.48
C VAL A 88 -2.76 4.47 6.48
N PRO A 89 -2.93 5.48 5.61
CA PRO A 89 -3.91 5.46 4.54
C PRO A 89 -3.81 4.17 3.73
N THR A 90 -4.89 3.40 3.70
CA THR A 90 -4.94 2.09 3.06
C THR A 90 -6.10 2.05 2.08
N THR A 91 -5.87 1.47 0.91
CA THR A 91 -6.88 1.32 -0.14
C THR A 91 -6.92 -0.10 -0.68
N VAL A 92 -8.11 -0.57 -1.06
CA VAL A 92 -8.35 -1.85 -1.74
C VAL A 92 -8.95 -1.57 -3.10
N HIS A 93 -8.43 -2.21 -4.13
CA HIS A 93 -8.82 -2.02 -5.52
C HIS A 93 -9.26 -3.36 -6.12
N CYS A 94 -10.49 -3.40 -6.66
CA CYS A 94 -11.09 -4.60 -7.26
C CYS A 94 -10.98 -4.54 -8.78
N ASP A 95 -9.87 -5.00 -9.32
CA ASP A 95 -9.57 -4.96 -10.76
C ASP A 95 -9.03 -6.29 -11.33
N HIS A 96 -8.32 -7.10 -10.55
CA HIS A 96 -7.64 -8.31 -11.05
C HIS A 96 -8.55 -9.53 -11.20
N LEU A 97 -9.72 -9.54 -10.59
CA LEU A 97 -10.73 -10.61 -10.75
C LEU A 97 -11.66 -10.39 -11.94
N ILE A 98 -11.44 -9.34 -12.72
CA ILE A 98 -12.19 -9.04 -13.95
C ILE A 98 -11.41 -9.56 -15.15
N GLN A 99 -11.98 -10.48 -15.92
CA GLN A 99 -11.37 -10.99 -17.14
C GLN A 99 -11.53 -9.99 -18.27
N ALA A 100 -10.49 -9.75 -19.06
CA ALA A 100 -10.54 -8.92 -20.26
C ALA A 100 -10.75 -9.82 -21.49
N LYS A 101 -11.95 -10.39 -21.64
CA LYS A 101 -12.26 -11.41 -22.66
C LYS A 101 -13.37 -11.00 -23.62
N ASP A 102 -14.55 -10.72 -23.09
CA ASP A 102 -15.78 -10.53 -23.87
C ASP A 102 -16.21 -9.05 -23.97
N GLY A 103 -15.44 -8.16 -23.36
CA GLY A 103 -15.68 -6.72 -23.32
C GLY A 103 -16.12 -6.21 -21.93
N ALA A 104 -15.83 -4.95 -21.66
CA ALA A 104 -15.89 -4.35 -20.31
C ALA A 104 -17.21 -4.60 -19.58
N THR A 105 -18.36 -4.42 -20.25
CA THR A 105 -19.69 -4.61 -19.63
C THR A 105 -19.95 -6.05 -19.26
N GLN A 106 -19.64 -6.99 -20.15
CA GLN A 106 -19.92 -8.41 -19.94
C GLN A 106 -18.96 -8.99 -18.91
N ASP A 107 -17.68 -8.63 -18.98
CA ASP A 107 -16.64 -9.10 -18.06
C ASP A 107 -16.89 -8.60 -16.63
N LEU A 108 -17.32 -7.34 -16.48
CA LEU A 108 -17.69 -6.77 -15.18
C LEU A 108 -18.93 -7.47 -14.59
N LYS A 109 -19.94 -7.74 -15.41
CA LYS A 109 -21.13 -8.48 -14.98
C LYS A 109 -20.78 -9.91 -14.53
N SER A 110 -19.91 -10.58 -15.29
CA SER A 110 -19.42 -11.91 -14.94
C SER A 110 -18.65 -11.89 -13.62
N ALA A 111 -17.71 -10.97 -13.44
CA ALA A 111 -16.92 -10.82 -12.22
C ALA A 111 -17.80 -10.55 -10.99
N ASN A 112 -18.78 -9.66 -11.11
CA ASN A 112 -19.71 -9.36 -10.02
C ASN A 112 -20.57 -10.57 -9.60
N ASN A 113 -20.81 -11.50 -10.50
CA ASN A 113 -21.52 -12.75 -10.16
C ASN A 113 -20.57 -13.79 -9.56
N THR A 114 -19.42 -14.04 -10.20
CA THR A 114 -18.52 -15.12 -9.80
C THR A 114 -17.70 -14.79 -8.56
N SER A 115 -17.37 -13.51 -8.34
CA SER A 115 -16.56 -13.03 -7.23
C SER A 115 -17.34 -12.19 -6.21
N ALA A 116 -18.66 -12.29 -6.20
CA ALA A 116 -19.52 -11.51 -5.32
C ALA A 116 -19.15 -11.63 -3.84
N GLU A 117 -18.84 -12.82 -3.36
CA GLU A 117 -18.44 -13.05 -1.97
C GLU A 117 -17.17 -12.30 -1.61
N VAL A 118 -16.16 -12.34 -2.48
CA VAL A 118 -14.89 -11.64 -2.30
C VAL A 118 -15.12 -10.13 -2.25
N PHE A 119 -15.84 -9.58 -3.21
CA PHE A 119 -16.11 -8.14 -3.26
C PHE A 119 -16.89 -7.66 -2.04
N ASN A 120 -17.90 -8.40 -1.61
CA ASN A 120 -18.68 -8.09 -0.42
C ASN A 120 -17.85 -8.15 0.86
N PHE A 121 -16.94 -9.14 0.98
CA PHE A 121 -16.00 -9.22 2.09
C PHE A 121 -15.10 -8.00 2.13
N LEU A 122 -14.44 -7.67 1.01
CA LEU A 122 -13.51 -6.55 0.91
C LEU A 122 -14.20 -5.21 1.21
N GLU A 123 -15.40 -4.99 0.69
CA GLU A 123 -16.19 -3.79 0.96
C GLU A 123 -16.56 -3.68 2.43
N SER A 124 -17.07 -4.75 3.02
CA SER A 124 -17.49 -4.78 4.43
C SER A 124 -16.34 -4.49 5.37
N VAL A 125 -15.19 -5.12 5.15
CA VAL A 125 -13.99 -4.92 5.97
C VAL A 125 -13.43 -3.51 5.77
N SER A 126 -13.38 -3.03 4.52
CA SER A 126 -12.91 -1.68 4.22
C SER A 126 -13.75 -0.62 4.93
N ASN A 127 -15.08 -0.74 4.86
CA ASN A 127 -16.00 0.17 5.56
C ASN A 127 -15.81 0.13 7.07
N LYS A 128 -15.64 -1.06 7.65
CA LYS A 128 -15.47 -1.22 9.10
C LYS A 128 -14.21 -0.56 9.64
N TYR A 129 -13.11 -0.63 8.91
CA TYR A 129 -11.79 -0.20 9.39
C TYR A 129 -11.29 1.12 8.79
N GLY A 130 -12.15 1.81 8.02
CA GLY A 130 -11.80 3.11 7.43
C GLY A 130 -10.81 3.01 6.26
N ILE A 131 -10.83 1.88 5.53
CA ILE A 131 -10.04 1.62 4.36
C ILE A 131 -10.79 2.14 3.12
N GLY A 132 -10.09 2.79 2.19
CA GLY A 132 -10.67 3.21 0.93
C GLY A 132 -10.98 1.99 0.04
N PHE A 133 -12.19 1.96 -0.53
CA PHE A 133 -12.63 0.84 -1.37
C PHE A 133 -12.95 1.30 -2.79
N TRP A 134 -12.18 0.81 -3.75
CA TRP A 134 -12.43 0.97 -5.18
C TRP A 134 -13.13 -0.28 -5.70
N LYS A 135 -14.44 -0.16 -5.91
CA LYS A 135 -15.31 -1.27 -6.34
C LYS A 135 -14.93 -1.79 -7.74
N PRO A 136 -15.39 -3.00 -8.12
CA PRO A 136 -15.19 -3.53 -9.46
C PRO A 136 -15.62 -2.54 -10.54
N GLY A 137 -14.76 -2.30 -11.53
CA GLY A 137 -14.98 -1.33 -12.60
C GLY A 137 -14.55 0.10 -12.31
N ALA A 138 -13.97 0.38 -11.14
CA ALA A 138 -13.48 1.73 -10.79
C ALA A 138 -12.13 2.09 -11.42
N GLY A 139 -11.44 1.15 -12.04
CA GLY A 139 -10.15 1.32 -12.70
C GLY A 139 -9.06 0.40 -12.18
N ILE A 140 -7.96 0.32 -12.92
CA ILE A 140 -6.80 -0.52 -12.59
C ILE A 140 -5.99 0.13 -11.48
N ILE A 141 -5.63 -0.65 -10.44
CA ILE A 141 -4.89 -0.16 -9.28
C ILE A 141 -3.64 0.64 -9.65
N HIS A 142 -2.87 0.17 -10.63
CA HIS A 142 -1.62 0.82 -11.01
C HIS A 142 -1.84 2.25 -11.51
N GLN A 143 -2.88 2.49 -12.30
CA GLN A 143 -3.22 3.83 -12.78
C GLN A 143 -3.90 4.67 -11.71
N VAL A 144 -4.89 4.12 -11.01
CA VAL A 144 -5.61 4.84 -9.94
C VAL A 144 -4.65 5.34 -8.86
N VAL A 145 -3.66 4.54 -8.46
CA VAL A 145 -2.68 4.92 -7.44
C VAL A 145 -1.67 5.96 -7.95
N LEU A 146 -1.38 5.97 -9.26
CA LEU A 146 -0.50 6.99 -9.86
C LEU A 146 -1.20 8.33 -10.09
N GLU A 147 -2.51 8.31 -10.33
CA GLU A 147 -3.29 9.51 -10.68
C GLU A 147 -3.86 10.23 -9.45
N ASN A 148 -3.93 9.58 -8.30
CA ASN A 148 -4.47 10.07 -7.04
C ASN A 148 -3.40 9.95 -5.94
#